data_ec5069f775f7c594eb6c9885cbab54b5
#
_entry.id   ec5069f775f7c594eb6c9885cbab54b5
#
_cell.length_a   1.000
_cell.length_b   1.000
_cell.length_c   1.000
_cell.angle_alpha   90.00
_cell.angle_beta   90.00
_cell.angle_gamma   90.00
#
_symmetry.space_group_name_H-M   'P 1'
#
loop_
_entity.id
_entity.type
_entity.pdbx_description
1 polymer ?
#
loop_
_entity_poly.entity_id
_entity_poly.type
_entity_poly.pdbx_seq_one_letter_code
_entity_poly.pdbx_strand_id
1 'polypeptide(L)'
;KGFRALGATVDIKYGAIVASAPNGLHGTHIFMDTVSVGATINIMMAASMAKGNTIIENAAKEPHVVDTANFLNSMGANIKGAGTDVIRIRGVETLHSTTYSIVPDMIEAGTYMFAAAATRGDILIKNVIPKHLEAITAKLEEIGCEVEEFDDAVRVISAKKLRRTHVKTLPYPGYPTDMQPQIAVTLALATGTSIVTESIFENRFSFSSIVFLHYGPFDWTLKISTFLICWWTIT
;
A
#
# COMPACT_ATOMS: atom_id res chain seq x y z
N LYS A 1 11.11 -12.31 -12.42
CA LYS A 1 10.80 -13.71 -12.08
C LYS A 1 9.45 -14.10 -12.69
N GLY A 2 8.35 -13.43 -12.36
CA GLY A 2 6.99 -13.80 -12.81
C GLY A 2 6.84 -13.92 -14.31
N PHE A 3 7.27 -12.93 -15.09
CA PHE A 3 7.19 -12.97 -16.56
C PHE A 3 8.03 -14.13 -17.17
N ARG A 4 9.22 -14.39 -16.59
CA ARG A 4 10.02 -15.54 -17.03
C ARG A 4 9.32 -16.87 -16.75
N ALA A 5 8.64 -16.99 -15.60
CA ALA A 5 7.86 -18.17 -15.27
C ALA A 5 6.70 -18.38 -16.25
N LEU A 6 6.07 -17.29 -16.73
CA LEU A 6 5.04 -17.35 -17.79
C LEU A 6 5.61 -17.62 -19.19
N GLY A 7 6.93 -17.80 -19.36
CA GLY A 7 7.57 -18.13 -20.63
C GLY A 7 8.15 -16.94 -21.39
N ALA A 8 8.16 -15.73 -20.82
CA ALA A 8 8.82 -14.60 -21.44
C ALA A 8 10.33 -14.62 -21.24
N THR A 9 11.09 -14.13 -22.21
CA THR A 9 12.47 -13.70 -22.03
C THR A 9 12.47 -12.27 -21.48
N VAL A 10 13.30 -11.99 -20.47
CA VAL A 10 13.39 -10.66 -19.84
C VAL A 10 14.85 -10.30 -19.68
N ASP A 11 15.28 -9.22 -20.31
CA ASP A 11 16.63 -8.67 -20.29
C ASP A 11 16.63 -7.21 -19.84
N ILE A 12 17.76 -6.74 -19.36
CA ILE A 12 18.00 -5.32 -19.07
C ILE A 12 18.96 -4.81 -20.14
N LYS A 13 18.51 -3.86 -20.98
CA LYS A 13 19.31 -3.25 -22.04
C LYS A 13 19.26 -1.72 -21.89
N TYR A 14 20.41 -1.09 -21.76
CA TYR A 14 20.52 0.38 -21.64
C TYR A 14 19.66 0.98 -20.52
N GLY A 15 19.52 0.28 -19.39
CA GLY A 15 18.69 0.70 -18.25
C GLY A 15 17.18 0.44 -18.41
N ALA A 16 16.74 -0.09 -19.56
CA ALA A 16 15.35 -0.46 -19.79
C ALA A 16 15.14 -1.97 -19.63
N ILE A 17 13.96 -2.36 -19.10
CA ILE A 17 13.53 -3.76 -19.06
C ILE A 17 12.91 -4.09 -20.41
N VAL A 18 13.50 -5.07 -21.11
CA VAL A 18 13.01 -5.57 -22.41
C VAL A 18 12.44 -6.97 -22.18
N ALA A 19 11.14 -7.14 -22.41
CA ALA A 19 10.46 -8.43 -22.31
C ALA A 19 9.89 -8.85 -23.67
N SER A 20 10.00 -10.15 -24.00
CA SER A 20 9.48 -10.71 -25.23
C SER A 20 8.93 -12.12 -24.99
N ALA A 21 7.81 -12.43 -25.61
CA ALA A 21 7.19 -13.76 -25.57
C ALA A 21 6.72 -14.17 -26.98
N PRO A 22 7.65 -14.51 -27.91
CA PRO A 22 7.31 -14.80 -29.30
C PRO A 22 6.38 -16.01 -29.46
N ASN A 23 6.39 -16.94 -28.52
CA ASN A 23 5.51 -18.12 -28.50
C ASN A 23 4.24 -17.93 -27.63
N GLY A 24 3.99 -16.70 -27.19
CA GLY A 24 2.94 -16.37 -26.24
C GLY A 24 3.32 -16.73 -24.79
N LEU A 25 2.46 -16.32 -23.87
CA LEU A 25 2.60 -16.64 -22.44
C LEU A 25 1.82 -17.92 -22.11
N HIS A 26 2.33 -18.68 -21.14
CA HIS A 26 1.74 -19.94 -20.71
C HIS A 26 1.52 -19.91 -19.19
N GLY A 27 0.35 -20.39 -18.77
CA GLY A 27 0.00 -20.51 -17.36
C GLY A 27 0.96 -21.43 -16.61
N THR A 28 1.26 -21.07 -15.37
CA THR A 28 2.21 -21.78 -14.51
C THR A 28 1.94 -21.49 -13.04
N HIS A 29 2.64 -22.20 -12.16
CA HIS A 29 2.65 -21.92 -10.73
C HIS A 29 3.79 -20.97 -10.36
N ILE A 30 3.46 -19.86 -9.73
CA ILE A 30 4.41 -18.80 -9.35
C ILE A 30 4.33 -18.57 -7.85
N PHE A 31 5.39 -18.92 -7.13
CA PHE A 31 5.58 -18.53 -5.75
C PHE A 31 6.34 -17.20 -5.68
N MET A 32 5.76 -16.22 -4.98
CA MET A 32 6.37 -14.93 -4.75
C MET A 32 7.30 -14.99 -3.52
N ASP A 33 8.59 -14.72 -3.71
CA ASP A 33 9.57 -14.76 -2.60
C ASP A 33 9.26 -13.71 -1.53
N THR A 34 8.69 -12.58 -1.96
CA THR A 34 8.19 -11.50 -1.09
C THR A 34 6.82 -11.03 -1.58
N VAL A 35 5.95 -10.64 -0.67
CA VAL A 35 4.68 -10.00 -1.01
C VAL A 35 4.98 -8.68 -1.73
N SER A 36 4.49 -8.53 -2.96
CA SER A 36 4.69 -7.32 -3.76
C SER A 36 3.43 -7.02 -4.58
N VAL A 37 2.85 -5.85 -4.34
CA VAL A 37 1.68 -5.35 -5.06
C VAL A 37 1.98 -5.24 -6.56
N GLY A 38 3.05 -4.52 -6.92
CA GLY A 38 3.42 -4.30 -8.32
C GLY A 38 3.68 -5.60 -9.06
N ALA A 39 4.38 -6.58 -8.43
CA ALA A 39 4.60 -7.89 -9.04
C ALA A 39 3.29 -8.68 -9.19
N THR A 40 2.43 -8.70 -8.16
CA THR A 40 1.14 -9.39 -8.19
C THR A 40 0.25 -8.86 -9.33
N ILE A 41 0.08 -7.54 -9.42
CA ILE A 41 -0.75 -6.92 -10.46
C ILE A 41 -0.18 -7.17 -11.86
N ASN A 42 1.12 -6.98 -12.08
CA ASN A 42 1.73 -7.19 -13.39
C ASN A 42 1.66 -8.66 -13.84
N ILE A 43 1.90 -9.61 -12.93
CA ILE A 43 1.75 -11.04 -13.25
C ILE A 43 0.28 -11.37 -13.53
N MET A 44 -0.66 -10.84 -12.74
CA MET A 44 -2.09 -11.06 -12.92
C MET A 44 -2.57 -10.56 -14.29
N MET A 45 -2.17 -9.37 -14.70
CA MET A 45 -2.48 -8.82 -16.04
C MET A 45 -1.91 -9.71 -17.14
N ALA A 46 -0.64 -10.10 -17.06
CA ALA A 46 -0.01 -10.96 -18.06
C ALA A 46 -0.65 -12.36 -18.12
N ALA A 47 -1.00 -12.92 -16.96
CA ALA A 47 -1.61 -14.25 -16.86
C ALA A 47 -3.06 -14.29 -17.36
N SER A 48 -3.76 -13.14 -17.38
CA SER A 48 -5.16 -13.07 -17.82
C SER A 48 -5.36 -13.52 -19.26
N MET A 49 -4.33 -13.43 -20.10
CA MET A 49 -4.36 -13.90 -21.50
C MET A 49 -3.31 -15.00 -21.79
N ALA A 50 -2.65 -15.53 -20.77
CA ALA A 50 -1.71 -16.66 -20.94
C ALA A 50 -2.47 -17.96 -21.21
N LYS A 51 -1.90 -18.84 -22.03
CA LYS A 51 -2.53 -20.15 -22.32
C LYS A 51 -2.51 -21.04 -21.08
N GLY A 52 -3.68 -21.49 -20.63
CA GLY A 52 -3.81 -22.42 -19.49
C GLY A 52 -4.11 -21.71 -18.15
N ASN A 53 -3.67 -22.32 -17.06
CA ASN A 53 -3.96 -21.85 -15.71
C ASN A 53 -2.69 -21.32 -15.03
N THR A 54 -2.81 -20.19 -14.38
CA THR A 54 -1.76 -19.61 -13.52
C THR A 54 -2.22 -19.63 -12.08
N ILE A 55 -1.32 -19.99 -11.18
CA ILE A 55 -1.50 -19.86 -9.73
C ILE A 55 -0.40 -18.93 -9.22
N ILE A 56 -0.78 -17.86 -8.53
CA ILE A 56 0.15 -16.97 -7.84
C ILE A 56 -0.01 -17.24 -6.35
N GLU A 57 1.06 -17.68 -5.68
CA GLU A 57 1.11 -17.87 -4.24
C GLU A 57 1.95 -16.77 -3.56
N ASN A 58 1.62 -16.48 -2.31
CA ASN A 58 2.15 -15.36 -1.54
C ASN A 58 1.86 -14.00 -2.23
N ALA A 59 0.67 -13.90 -2.84
CA ALA A 59 0.19 -12.71 -3.53
C ALA A 59 -0.10 -11.56 -2.56
N ALA A 60 -0.01 -10.33 -3.05
CA ALA A 60 -0.45 -9.15 -2.34
C ALA A 60 -1.99 -9.13 -2.22
N LYS A 61 -2.51 -8.56 -1.11
CA LYS A 61 -3.94 -8.62 -0.74
C LYS A 61 -4.60 -7.25 -0.70
N GLU A 62 -3.86 -6.21 -1.02
CA GLU A 62 -4.29 -4.83 -0.95
C GLU A 62 -5.57 -4.58 -1.75
N PRO A 63 -6.44 -3.64 -1.34
CA PRO A 63 -7.71 -3.35 -2.01
C PRO A 63 -7.60 -3.11 -3.51
N HIS A 64 -6.56 -2.41 -3.95
CA HIS A 64 -6.32 -2.13 -5.37
C HIS A 64 -5.85 -3.36 -6.17
N VAL A 65 -5.32 -4.41 -5.53
CA VAL A 65 -5.09 -5.72 -6.16
C VAL A 65 -6.43 -6.40 -6.44
N VAL A 66 -7.36 -6.36 -5.48
CA VAL A 66 -8.72 -6.89 -5.64
C VAL A 66 -9.47 -6.10 -6.70
N ASP A 67 -9.36 -4.78 -6.68
CA ASP A 67 -9.99 -3.89 -7.65
C ASP A 67 -9.50 -4.17 -9.09
N THR A 68 -8.20 -4.34 -9.27
CA THR A 68 -7.61 -4.72 -10.56
C THR A 68 -8.14 -6.07 -11.05
N ALA A 69 -8.29 -7.06 -10.17
CA ALA A 69 -8.88 -8.35 -10.52
C ALA A 69 -10.35 -8.22 -10.93
N ASN A 70 -11.13 -7.41 -10.21
CA ASN A 70 -12.53 -7.13 -10.53
C ASN A 70 -12.67 -6.40 -11.87
N PHE A 71 -11.80 -5.41 -12.11
CA PHE A 71 -11.74 -4.71 -13.38
C PHE A 71 -11.45 -5.67 -14.55
N LEU A 72 -10.42 -6.51 -14.44
CA LEU A 72 -10.08 -7.51 -15.46
C LEU A 72 -11.23 -8.53 -15.67
N ASN A 73 -11.85 -8.98 -14.57
CA ASN A 73 -13.01 -9.88 -14.66
C ASN A 73 -14.21 -9.22 -15.36
N SER A 74 -14.43 -7.91 -15.16
CA SER A 74 -15.46 -7.16 -15.89
C SER A 74 -15.15 -7.02 -17.38
N MET A 75 -13.90 -7.20 -17.79
CA MET A 75 -13.47 -7.29 -19.19
C MET A 75 -13.50 -8.73 -19.76
N GLY A 76 -13.94 -9.70 -18.97
CA GLY A 76 -14.07 -11.12 -19.39
C GLY A 76 -12.90 -12.01 -18.94
N ALA A 77 -11.97 -11.55 -18.11
CA ALA A 77 -10.96 -12.40 -17.50
C ALA A 77 -11.57 -13.40 -16.50
N ASN A 78 -10.80 -14.42 -16.14
CA ASN A 78 -11.23 -15.41 -15.15
C ASN A 78 -10.20 -15.49 -14.02
N ILE A 79 -10.35 -14.59 -13.04
CA ILE A 79 -9.48 -14.40 -11.89
C ILE A 79 -10.26 -14.68 -10.61
N LYS A 80 -9.73 -15.52 -9.74
CA LYS A 80 -10.32 -15.89 -8.45
C LYS A 80 -9.27 -15.82 -7.35
N GLY A 81 -9.71 -15.51 -6.12
CA GLY A 81 -8.85 -15.49 -4.94
C GLY A 81 -8.08 -14.18 -4.73
N ALA A 82 -8.32 -13.12 -5.52
CA ALA A 82 -7.78 -11.80 -5.20
C ALA A 82 -8.24 -11.35 -3.81
N GLY A 83 -7.33 -10.74 -3.03
CA GLY A 83 -7.55 -10.44 -1.61
C GLY A 83 -7.14 -11.57 -0.66
N THR A 84 -6.74 -12.73 -1.19
CA THR A 84 -6.11 -13.81 -0.44
C THR A 84 -4.65 -13.97 -0.86
N ASP A 85 -3.91 -14.85 -0.19
CA ASP A 85 -2.52 -15.17 -0.54
C ASP A 85 -2.37 -16.04 -1.78
N VAL A 86 -3.47 -16.55 -2.34
CA VAL A 86 -3.46 -17.41 -3.54
C VAL A 86 -4.44 -16.89 -4.58
N ILE A 87 -3.92 -16.43 -5.72
CA ILE A 87 -4.71 -16.00 -6.87
C ILE A 87 -4.64 -17.08 -7.96
N ARG A 88 -5.81 -17.46 -8.47
CA ARG A 88 -5.95 -18.44 -9.57
C ARG A 88 -6.52 -17.75 -10.79
N ILE A 89 -5.85 -17.91 -11.91
CA ILE A 89 -6.19 -17.25 -13.17
C ILE A 89 -6.28 -18.32 -14.26
N ARG A 90 -7.40 -18.36 -14.95
CA ARG A 90 -7.54 -19.10 -16.19
C ARG A 90 -7.44 -18.11 -17.33
N GLY A 91 -6.42 -18.23 -18.15
CA GLY A 91 -6.22 -17.32 -19.29
C GLY A 91 -7.37 -17.42 -20.30
N VAL A 92 -7.70 -16.30 -20.89
CA VAL A 92 -8.73 -16.14 -21.92
C VAL A 92 -8.10 -15.67 -23.24
N GLU A 93 -8.76 -15.94 -24.37
CA GLU A 93 -8.25 -15.56 -25.68
C GLU A 93 -8.36 -14.04 -25.94
N THR A 94 -9.44 -13.43 -25.43
CA THR A 94 -9.73 -12.02 -25.65
C THR A 94 -10.32 -11.37 -24.40
N LEU A 95 -10.06 -10.10 -24.22
CA LEU A 95 -10.74 -9.23 -23.28
C LEU A 95 -11.57 -8.21 -24.07
N HIS A 96 -12.68 -7.77 -23.51
CA HIS A 96 -13.55 -6.78 -24.11
C HIS A 96 -13.53 -5.46 -23.32
N SER A 97 -14.03 -4.39 -23.90
CA SER A 97 -14.20 -3.11 -23.23
C SER A 97 -15.26 -3.19 -22.12
N THR A 98 -15.09 -2.37 -21.11
CA THR A 98 -16.04 -2.27 -19.98
C THR A 98 -16.09 -0.83 -19.47
N THR A 99 -17.17 -0.51 -18.75
CA THR A 99 -17.25 0.69 -17.89
C THR A 99 -17.08 0.22 -16.46
N TYR A 100 -16.15 0.83 -15.74
CA TYR A 100 -15.80 0.40 -14.38
C TYR A 100 -15.56 1.61 -13.48
N SER A 101 -16.04 1.54 -12.25
CA SER A 101 -15.74 2.54 -11.21
C SER A 101 -14.65 2.00 -10.31
N ILE A 102 -13.51 2.72 -10.28
CA ILE A 102 -12.37 2.39 -9.44
C ILE A 102 -12.72 2.62 -7.97
N VAL A 103 -12.23 1.76 -7.08
CA VAL A 103 -12.41 1.95 -5.63
C VAL A 103 -11.72 3.23 -5.15
N PRO A 104 -12.24 3.89 -4.10
CA PRO A 104 -11.57 5.04 -3.48
C PRO A 104 -10.16 4.69 -3.01
N ASP A 105 -9.22 5.62 -3.19
CA ASP A 105 -7.84 5.46 -2.75
C ASP A 105 -7.72 5.58 -1.22
N MET A 106 -7.38 4.48 -0.56
CA MET A 106 -7.18 4.43 0.89
C MET A 106 -6.00 5.30 1.36
N ILE A 107 -5.00 5.50 0.51
CA ILE A 107 -3.83 6.31 0.86
C ILE A 107 -4.17 7.80 0.79
N GLU A 108 -4.93 8.22 -0.21
CA GLU A 108 -5.46 9.58 -0.29
C GLU A 108 -6.35 9.88 0.93
N ALA A 109 -7.32 9.02 1.22
CA ALA A 109 -8.19 9.16 2.38
C ALA A 109 -7.40 9.23 3.69
N GLY A 110 -6.48 8.29 3.91
CA GLY A 110 -5.60 8.26 5.09
C GLY A 110 -4.72 9.51 5.23
N THR A 111 -4.29 10.09 4.11
CA THR A 111 -3.51 11.33 4.11
C THR A 111 -4.34 12.50 4.67
N TYR A 112 -5.60 12.63 4.28
CA TYR A 112 -6.50 13.65 4.86
C TYR A 112 -6.85 13.36 6.32
N MET A 113 -6.98 12.08 6.71
CA MET A 113 -7.18 11.70 8.12
C MET A 113 -6.00 12.16 8.99
N PHE A 114 -4.75 11.95 8.55
CA PHE A 114 -3.57 12.45 9.25
C PHE A 114 -3.42 13.97 9.18
N ALA A 115 -3.84 14.60 8.10
CA ALA A 115 -3.88 16.07 8.02
C ALA A 115 -4.80 16.66 9.09
N ALA A 116 -5.98 16.08 9.31
CA ALA A 116 -6.87 16.49 10.41
C ALA A 116 -6.18 16.33 11.77
N ALA A 117 -5.55 15.17 12.02
CA ALA A 117 -4.83 14.91 13.27
C ALA A 117 -3.70 15.92 13.51
N ALA A 118 -2.89 16.21 12.49
CA ALA A 118 -1.73 17.09 12.59
C ALA A 118 -2.11 18.56 12.78
N THR A 119 -3.24 19.01 12.20
CA THR A 119 -3.69 20.41 12.23
C THR A 119 -4.70 20.69 13.34
N ARG A 120 -5.03 19.70 14.17
CA ARG A 120 -6.07 19.78 15.21
C ARG A 120 -7.46 20.09 14.62
N GLY A 121 -7.72 19.50 13.45
CA GLY A 121 -8.95 19.69 12.70
C GLY A 121 -10.04 18.68 13.07
N ASP A 122 -11.18 18.91 12.47
CA ASP A 122 -12.35 18.04 12.43
C ASP A 122 -12.78 17.96 10.96
N ILE A 123 -12.70 16.77 10.36
CA ILE A 123 -12.95 16.58 8.94
C ILE A 123 -13.79 15.33 8.69
N LEU A 124 -14.80 15.45 7.82
CA LEU A 124 -15.56 14.35 7.28
C LEU A 124 -15.06 14.03 5.86
N ILE A 125 -14.51 12.84 5.67
CA ILE A 125 -14.02 12.33 4.39
C ILE A 125 -15.10 11.40 3.82
N LYS A 126 -15.65 11.74 2.66
CA LYS A 126 -16.72 11.03 2.01
C LYS A 126 -16.22 10.18 0.84
N ASN A 127 -17.06 9.26 0.37
CA ASN A 127 -16.75 8.37 -0.73
C ASN A 127 -15.47 7.56 -0.46
N VAL A 128 -15.44 6.93 0.70
CA VAL A 128 -14.36 6.03 1.14
C VAL A 128 -14.96 4.68 1.56
N ILE A 129 -14.11 3.68 1.67
CA ILE A 129 -14.49 2.38 2.22
C ILE A 129 -13.80 2.23 3.58
N PRO A 130 -14.51 2.42 4.70
CA PRO A 130 -13.91 2.44 6.04
C PRO A 130 -13.09 1.17 6.34
N LYS A 131 -13.56 0.01 5.88
CA LYS A 131 -12.85 -1.26 6.01
C LYS A 131 -11.44 -1.27 5.41
N HIS A 132 -11.18 -0.45 4.40
CA HIS A 132 -9.84 -0.30 3.82
C HIS A 132 -8.90 0.55 4.70
N LEU A 133 -9.47 1.29 5.65
CA LEU A 133 -8.78 2.26 6.51
C LEU A 133 -8.52 1.74 7.93
N GLU A 134 -8.92 0.50 8.28
CA GLU A 134 -8.87 -0.06 9.65
C GLU A 134 -7.50 0.12 10.33
N ALA A 135 -6.40 -0.18 9.62
CA ALA A 135 -5.07 -0.03 10.18
C ALA A 135 -4.68 1.44 10.43
N ILE A 136 -5.21 2.37 9.63
CA ILE A 136 -5.02 3.81 9.75
C ILE A 136 -5.86 4.35 10.90
N THR A 137 -7.16 4.00 10.94
CA THR A 137 -8.11 4.34 12.00
C THR A 137 -7.56 3.91 13.37
N ALA A 138 -7.14 2.65 13.49
CA ALA A 138 -6.59 2.14 14.75
C ALA A 138 -5.39 2.96 15.27
N LYS A 139 -4.52 3.45 14.37
CA LYS A 139 -3.38 4.29 14.77
C LYS A 139 -3.78 5.71 15.13
N LEU A 140 -4.78 6.27 14.48
CA LEU A 140 -5.33 7.58 14.85
C LEU A 140 -6.00 7.56 16.22
N GLU A 141 -6.78 6.53 16.52
CA GLU A 141 -7.37 6.33 17.85
C GLU A 141 -6.31 6.11 18.93
N GLU A 142 -5.26 5.34 18.64
CA GLU A 142 -4.15 5.09 19.56
C GLU A 142 -3.41 6.38 19.93
N ILE A 143 -3.24 7.31 18.98
CA ILE A 143 -2.64 8.62 19.26
C ILE A 143 -3.63 9.62 19.87
N GLY A 144 -4.91 9.24 20.03
CA GLY A 144 -5.93 9.97 20.78
C GLY A 144 -6.94 10.74 19.95
N CYS A 145 -6.96 10.57 18.63
CA CYS A 145 -8.04 11.09 17.80
C CYS A 145 -9.33 10.29 18.04
N GLU A 146 -10.47 10.92 17.81
CA GLU A 146 -11.76 10.27 17.70
C GLU A 146 -12.04 9.99 16.23
N VAL A 147 -12.44 8.77 15.89
CA VAL A 147 -12.76 8.38 14.52
C VAL A 147 -14.16 7.79 14.49
N GLU A 148 -15.04 8.41 13.72
CA GLU A 148 -16.41 7.96 13.49
C GLU A 148 -16.51 7.35 12.09
N GLU A 149 -16.93 6.09 11.99
CA GLU A 149 -17.11 5.40 10.72
C GLU A 149 -18.61 5.39 10.33
N PHE A 150 -18.86 5.68 9.05
CA PHE A 150 -20.18 5.61 8.41
C PHE A 150 -20.09 4.62 7.24
N ASP A 151 -21.18 4.38 6.54
CA ASP A 151 -21.21 3.41 5.43
C ASP A 151 -20.21 3.73 4.31
N ASP A 152 -20.08 5.01 3.95
CA ASP A 152 -19.22 5.50 2.87
C ASP A 152 -18.36 6.71 3.27
N ALA A 153 -18.22 6.97 4.57
CA ALA A 153 -17.48 8.12 5.07
C ALA A 153 -16.77 7.81 6.39
N VAL A 154 -15.74 8.59 6.69
CA VAL A 154 -15.02 8.58 7.97
C VAL A 154 -14.84 10.00 8.43
N ARG A 155 -15.19 10.29 9.69
CA ARG A 155 -14.91 11.56 10.34
C ARG A 155 -13.75 11.40 11.31
N VAL A 156 -12.81 12.32 11.24
CA VAL A 156 -11.67 12.36 12.16
C VAL A 156 -11.70 13.67 12.93
N ILE A 157 -11.75 13.57 14.26
CA ILE A 157 -11.68 14.69 15.19
C ILE A 157 -10.35 14.56 15.93
N SER A 158 -9.48 15.54 15.73
CA SER A 158 -8.15 15.53 16.34
C SER A 158 -8.20 15.72 17.85
N ALA A 159 -7.33 15.02 18.56
CA ALA A 159 -7.09 15.27 19.97
C ALA A 159 -6.46 16.65 20.21
N LYS A 160 -6.77 17.29 21.35
CA LYS A 160 -6.08 18.51 21.79
C LYS A 160 -4.57 18.30 21.92
N LYS A 161 -4.16 17.07 22.23
CA LYS A 161 -2.76 16.68 22.43
C LYS A 161 -2.57 15.23 21.96
N LEU A 162 -1.81 15.08 20.88
CA LEU A 162 -1.49 13.76 20.35
C LEU A 162 -0.55 12.99 21.28
N ARG A 163 -0.78 11.69 21.40
CA ARG A 163 0.01 10.76 22.21
C ARG A 163 1.02 10.03 21.37
N ARG A 164 2.12 9.60 22.00
CA ARG A 164 3.11 8.72 21.37
C ARG A 164 2.52 7.35 21.02
N THR A 165 3.06 6.71 19.98
CA THR A 165 2.76 5.32 19.62
C THR A 165 3.95 4.64 18.94
N HIS A 166 3.84 3.32 18.75
CA HIS A 166 4.74 2.52 17.94
C HIS A 166 4.03 2.07 16.69
N VAL A 167 4.65 2.29 15.53
CA VAL A 167 4.13 1.90 14.23
C VAL A 167 5.15 1.02 13.53
N LYS A 168 4.69 -0.11 12.98
CA LYS A 168 5.48 -0.96 12.10
C LYS A 168 4.71 -1.13 10.79
N THR A 169 5.36 -0.81 9.67
CA THR A 169 4.78 -1.07 8.35
C THR A 169 4.77 -2.57 8.08
N LEU A 170 3.67 -3.06 7.51
CA LEU A 170 3.47 -4.48 7.19
C LEU A 170 2.64 -4.59 5.90
N PRO A 171 2.74 -5.72 5.16
CA PRO A 171 1.79 -6.01 4.09
C PRO A 171 0.36 -5.96 4.59
N TYR A 172 -0.59 -5.60 3.71
CA TYR A 172 -2.01 -5.54 4.03
C TYR A 172 -2.53 -6.86 4.63
N PRO A 173 -3.36 -6.83 5.70
CA PRO A 173 -4.04 -5.67 6.29
C PRO A 173 -3.25 -4.93 7.38
N GLY A 174 -1.92 -5.07 7.43
CA GLY A 174 -1.09 -4.29 8.36
C GLY A 174 -1.01 -2.81 7.96
N TYR A 175 -0.27 -2.03 8.77
CA TYR A 175 -0.12 -0.59 8.52
C TYR A 175 0.65 -0.35 7.21
N PRO A 176 0.05 0.34 6.23
CA PRO A 176 0.63 0.45 4.89
C PRO A 176 1.90 1.33 4.89
N THR A 177 2.93 0.84 4.20
CA THR A 177 4.20 1.57 4.06
C THR A 177 4.02 2.93 3.36
N ASP A 178 3.00 3.08 2.50
CA ASP A 178 2.69 4.35 1.83
C ASP A 178 2.12 5.42 2.78
N MET A 179 1.66 5.03 3.97
CA MET A 179 1.23 5.94 5.03
C MET A 179 2.32 6.24 6.06
N GLN A 180 3.51 5.66 5.90
CA GLN A 180 4.63 5.86 6.83
C GLN A 180 5.08 7.32 6.92
N PRO A 181 5.20 8.11 5.83
CA PRO A 181 5.55 9.53 5.93
C PRO A 181 4.50 10.36 6.68
N GLN A 182 3.21 10.13 6.41
CA GLN A 182 2.12 10.90 7.01
C GLN A 182 2.05 10.71 8.53
N ILE A 183 2.12 9.45 8.98
CA ILE A 183 2.13 9.18 10.42
C ILE A 183 3.40 9.69 11.08
N ALA A 184 4.56 9.58 10.43
CA ALA A 184 5.83 10.09 10.97
C ALA A 184 5.78 11.59 11.22
N VAL A 185 5.27 12.37 10.27
CA VAL A 185 5.06 13.83 10.42
C VAL A 185 4.08 14.12 11.55
N THR A 186 2.97 13.40 11.63
CA THR A 186 1.96 13.58 12.68
C THR A 186 2.53 13.26 14.06
N LEU A 187 3.31 12.19 14.19
CA LEU A 187 3.96 11.79 15.44
C LEU A 187 5.05 12.77 15.91
N ALA A 188 5.64 13.55 14.99
CA ALA A 188 6.54 14.63 15.36
C ALA A 188 5.83 15.73 16.20
N LEU A 189 4.50 15.82 16.10
CA LEU A 189 3.66 16.74 16.89
C LEU A 189 3.14 16.10 18.19
N ALA A 190 3.36 14.79 18.38
CA ALA A 190 2.90 14.06 19.55
C ALA A 190 3.80 14.29 20.77
N THR A 191 3.28 14.02 21.97
CA THR A 191 4.04 14.08 23.20
C THR A 191 4.67 12.75 23.55
N GLY A 192 5.94 12.76 23.92
CA GLY A 192 6.72 11.57 24.25
C GLY A 192 7.40 10.97 23.02
N THR A 193 8.11 9.88 23.19
CA THR A 193 8.88 9.20 22.13
C THR A 193 8.01 8.24 21.35
N SER A 194 7.93 8.43 20.03
CA SER A 194 7.29 7.49 19.10
C SER A 194 8.36 6.72 18.32
N ILE A 195 8.03 5.49 17.93
CA ILE A 195 8.91 4.64 17.13
C ILE A 195 8.17 4.28 15.84
N VAL A 196 8.80 4.55 14.70
CA VAL A 196 8.31 4.14 13.39
C VAL A 196 9.32 3.17 12.78
N THR A 197 8.88 1.94 12.53
CA THR A 197 9.70 0.88 11.93
C THR A 197 9.21 0.62 10.51
N GLU A 198 10.09 0.83 9.52
CA GLU A 198 9.86 0.44 8.14
C GLU A 198 10.36 -0.99 7.94
N SER A 199 9.51 -1.90 7.48
CA SER A 199 9.86 -3.31 7.26
C SER A 199 9.62 -3.80 5.83
N ILE A 200 9.21 -2.90 4.92
CA ILE A 200 8.87 -3.23 3.53
C ILE A 200 9.98 -2.75 2.58
N PHE A 201 10.42 -1.49 2.75
CA PHE A 201 11.38 -0.87 1.85
C PHE A 201 12.60 -0.31 2.58
N GLU A 202 13.77 -0.53 1.99
CA GLU A 202 15.02 0.08 2.45
C GLU A 202 15.02 1.59 2.15
N ASN A 203 15.71 2.35 3.00
CA ASN A 203 15.95 3.79 2.82
C ASN A 203 14.70 4.68 2.66
N ARG A 204 13.52 4.23 3.12
CA ARG A 204 12.27 5.00 2.97
C ARG A 204 12.16 6.21 3.93
N PHE A 205 13.13 6.43 4.81
CA PHE A 205 13.17 7.58 5.72
C PHE A 205 13.87 8.82 5.14
N SER A 206 14.25 8.84 3.88
CA SER A 206 14.93 9.99 3.24
C SER A 206 14.11 11.30 3.31
N PHE A 207 12.77 11.21 3.38
CA PHE A 207 11.88 12.37 3.57
C PHE A 207 12.09 13.06 4.91
N SER A 208 12.58 12.38 5.94
CA SER A 208 12.82 12.96 7.27
C SER A 208 13.83 14.12 7.21
N SER A 209 14.82 14.03 6.32
CA SER A 209 15.78 15.12 6.08
C SER A 209 15.10 16.39 5.56
N ILE A 210 14.03 16.26 4.77
CA ILE A 210 13.24 17.38 4.23
C ILE A 210 12.44 18.06 5.34
N VAL A 211 11.87 17.28 6.25
CA VAL A 211 11.12 17.80 7.40
C VAL A 211 12.04 18.63 8.31
N PHE A 212 13.30 18.17 8.51
CA PHE A 212 14.30 18.93 9.27
C PHE A 212 14.71 20.24 8.62
N LEU A 213 14.82 20.31 7.30
CA LEU A 213 15.25 21.50 6.57
C LEU A 213 14.17 22.62 6.51
N HIS A 214 12.88 22.26 6.58
CA HIS A 214 11.79 23.21 6.38
C HIS A 214 11.34 23.93 7.64
N TYR A 215 11.57 23.38 8.81
CA TYR A 215 11.04 23.95 10.06
C TYR A 215 12.04 24.74 10.91
N GLY A 216 13.24 25.08 10.39
CA GLY A 216 14.20 26.02 11.00
C GLY A 216 14.51 25.79 12.48
N PRO A 217 15.32 26.64 13.13
CA PRO A 217 15.90 26.37 14.45
C PRO A 217 14.96 26.59 15.65
N PHE A 218 13.67 26.54 15.49
CA PHE A 218 12.72 26.67 16.59
C PHE A 218 12.55 25.34 17.34
N ASP A 219 13.28 25.18 18.46
CA ASP A 219 13.04 24.24 19.57
C ASP A 219 12.92 22.73 19.23
N TRP A 220 13.46 22.32 18.09
CA TRP A 220 13.42 20.94 17.60
C TRP A 220 14.51 20.06 18.20
N THR A 221 15.55 20.65 18.76
CA THR A 221 16.63 19.91 19.43
C THR A 221 16.13 19.03 20.58
N LEU A 222 15.06 19.44 21.24
CA LEU A 222 14.40 18.66 22.29
C LEU A 222 13.43 17.60 21.73
N LYS A 223 12.91 17.74 20.50
CA LYS A 223 11.98 16.78 19.88
C LYS A 223 12.68 15.73 19.02
N ILE A 224 13.88 15.99 18.53
CA ILE A 224 14.71 14.99 17.81
C ILE A 224 15.10 13.83 18.71
N SER A 225 15.33 14.07 19.99
CA SER A 225 15.54 12.99 20.97
C SER A 225 14.33 12.10 21.17
N THR A 226 13.16 12.50 20.62
CA THR A 226 11.88 11.80 20.73
C THR A 226 11.58 10.91 19.50
N PHE A 227 12.37 11.00 18.43
CA PHE A 227 12.18 10.20 17.22
C PHE A 227 13.30 9.16 17.12
N LEU A 228 13.06 7.93 17.56
CA LEU A 228 13.94 6.79 17.30
C LEU A 228 13.55 6.20 15.94
N ILE A 229 14.33 6.51 14.90
CA ILE A 229 14.22 5.85 13.61
C ILE A 229 15.03 4.55 13.72
N CYS A 230 14.36 3.42 13.89
CA CYS A 230 15.02 2.11 13.80
C CYS A 230 15.34 1.81 12.34
N TRP A 231 16.60 1.91 11.96
CA TRP A 231 17.14 1.34 10.74
C TRP A 231 17.24 -0.18 10.92
N TRP A 232 16.55 -0.91 10.08
CA TRP A 232 16.81 -2.34 9.94
C TRP A 232 17.92 -2.52 8.92
N THR A 233 19.10 -2.91 9.38
CA THR A 233 20.15 -3.50 8.55
C THR A 233 19.81 -4.97 8.39
N ILE A 234 19.42 -5.37 7.17
CA ILE A 234 19.43 -6.77 6.77
C ILE A 234 20.91 -7.11 6.46
N THR A 235 21.53 -7.91 7.31
CA THR A 235 22.74 -8.65 6.99
C THR A 235 22.38 -9.91 6.22
#